data_7d5cc48a1d4dae7ecd26da2b298b1e9b
#
_entry.id   7d5cc48a1d4dae7ecd26da2b298b1e9b
#
_cell.length_a   1.000
_cell.length_b   1.000
_cell.length_c   1.000
_cell.angle_alpha   90.00
_cell.angle_beta   90.00
_cell.angle_gamma   90.00
#
_symmetry.space_group_name_H-M   'P 1'
#
loop_
_entity.id
_entity.type
_entity.pdbx_description
1 polymer ?
#
loop_
_entity_poly.entity_id
_entity_poly.type
_entity_poly.pdbx_seq_one_letter_code
_entity_poly.pdbx_strand_id
1 'polypeptide(L)'
;SLVGSEMCIRDRVMEMLDFAKAGIKNWDNDQEVSDYLHKLLRKEAGDHSGLIYGMGHAVYTLSDPRAKILKANAMKLAKGTEFEKEFLLLDSIERLTPGVFADERGDIKNICANVDMYSGLVYKMLKIPVEMYTGLFACARISGWCAHRMEEMINGKRIIRPAYKAINLNKNYIPLSQRI
;
A
#
# COMPACT_ATOMS: atom_id res chain seq x y z
N SER A 1 15.98 12.57 -1.23
CA SER A 1 14.96 12.39 -2.27
C SER A 1 14.12 11.11 -2.11
N LEU A 2 14.54 10.11 -1.36
CA LEU A 2 13.75 8.91 -1.05
C LEU A 2 12.55 9.20 -0.13
N VAL A 3 12.63 10.27 0.64
CA VAL A 3 11.59 10.69 1.59
C VAL A 3 10.34 11.24 0.88
N GLY A 4 10.49 11.80 -0.34
CA GLY A 4 9.38 12.48 -1.02
C GLY A 4 8.48 11.60 -1.88
N SER A 5 8.97 10.50 -2.47
CA SER A 5 8.19 9.72 -3.43
C SER A 5 7.44 8.52 -2.83
N GLU A 6 8.05 7.80 -1.90
CA GLU A 6 7.41 6.61 -1.29
C GLU A 6 6.50 6.95 -0.11
N MET A 7 6.79 8.03 0.63
CA MET A 7 5.99 8.39 1.80
C MET A 7 4.68 9.10 1.44
N CYS A 8 4.59 9.69 0.25
CA CYS A 8 3.37 10.34 -0.25
C CYS A 8 2.38 9.37 -0.92
N ILE A 9 2.73 8.09 -1.14
CA ILE A 9 1.82 7.12 -1.82
C ILE A 9 0.53 6.95 -1.03
N ARG A 10 0.59 6.94 0.29
CA ARG A 10 -0.57 6.83 1.18
C ARG A 10 -1.55 7.99 0.99
N ASP A 11 -1.03 9.20 0.89
CA ASP A 11 -1.85 10.40 0.67
C ASP A 11 -2.49 10.33 -0.71
N ARG A 12 -1.75 9.84 -1.72
CA ARG A 12 -2.26 9.58 -3.07
C ARG A 12 -3.33 8.49 -3.12
N VAL A 13 -3.23 7.46 -2.28
CA VAL A 13 -4.31 6.44 -2.15
C VAL A 13 -5.59 7.09 -1.64
N MET A 14 -5.51 7.96 -0.63
CA MET A 14 -6.69 8.65 -0.09
C MET A 14 -7.29 9.62 -1.10
N GLU A 15 -6.47 10.36 -1.81
CA GLU A 15 -6.90 11.25 -2.91
C GLU A 15 -7.58 10.44 -4.03
N MET A 16 -6.99 9.32 -4.46
CA MET A 16 -7.58 8.40 -5.44
C MET A 16 -8.92 7.86 -4.95
N LEU A 17 -9.04 7.49 -3.67
CA LEU A 17 -10.30 7.04 -3.10
C LEU A 17 -11.37 8.13 -3.15
N ASP A 18 -11.02 9.38 -2.86
CA ASP A 18 -11.96 10.50 -2.94
C ASP A 18 -12.39 10.77 -4.39
N PHE A 19 -11.50 10.68 -5.37
CA PHE A 19 -11.86 10.72 -6.80
C PHE A 19 -12.77 9.55 -7.19
N ALA A 20 -12.50 8.34 -6.71
CA ALA A 20 -13.32 7.17 -6.99
C ALA A 20 -14.73 7.33 -6.42
N LYS A 21 -14.85 7.84 -5.19
CA LYS A 21 -16.15 8.13 -4.54
C LYS A 21 -16.97 9.14 -5.33
N ALA A 22 -16.33 10.13 -5.93
CA ALA A 22 -16.99 11.14 -6.76
C ALA A 22 -17.33 10.63 -8.17
N GLY A 23 -16.51 9.72 -8.71
CA GLY A 23 -16.64 9.24 -10.09
C GLY A 23 -17.50 7.99 -10.27
N ILE A 24 -17.71 7.21 -9.22
CA ILE A 24 -18.50 5.95 -9.23
C ILE A 24 -19.84 6.21 -8.56
N LYS A 25 -20.94 5.88 -9.25
CA LYS A 25 -22.29 6.08 -8.72
C LYS A 25 -22.69 5.01 -7.72
N ASN A 26 -22.39 3.76 -8.03
CA ASN A 26 -22.70 2.62 -7.18
C ASN A 26 -21.41 1.85 -6.83
N TRP A 27 -20.93 2.05 -5.60
CA TRP A 27 -19.68 1.43 -5.12
C TRP A 27 -19.77 -0.08 -4.90
N ASP A 28 -21.00 -0.62 -4.80
CA ASP A 28 -21.23 -2.05 -4.65
C ASP A 28 -21.28 -2.76 -6.02
N ASN A 29 -21.19 -2.01 -7.13
CA ASN A 29 -21.21 -2.56 -8.48
C ASN A 29 -19.77 -2.72 -9.02
N ASP A 30 -19.28 -3.94 -9.04
CA ASP A 30 -17.95 -4.30 -9.54
C ASP A 30 -17.69 -3.81 -10.97
N GLN A 31 -18.70 -3.79 -11.83
CA GLN A 31 -18.55 -3.33 -13.21
C GLN A 31 -18.27 -1.83 -13.26
N GLU A 32 -19.00 -1.02 -12.49
CA GLU A 32 -18.76 0.43 -12.43
C GLU A 32 -17.38 0.75 -11.84
N VAL A 33 -16.96 -0.02 -10.82
CA VAL A 33 -15.61 0.12 -10.24
C VAL A 33 -14.56 -0.26 -11.28
N SER A 34 -14.73 -1.38 -11.99
CA SER A 34 -13.81 -1.81 -13.05
C SER A 34 -13.71 -0.78 -14.18
N ASP A 35 -14.84 -0.27 -14.66
CA ASP A 35 -14.88 0.75 -15.71
C ASP A 35 -14.14 2.05 -15.27
N TYR A 36 -14.28 2.42 -14.01
CA TYR A 36 -13.55 3.54 -13.45
C TYR A 36 -12.03 3.29 -13.39
N LEU A 37 -11.61 2.07 -13.01
CA LEU A 37 -10.19 1.69 -12.98
C LEU A 37 -9.57 1.70 -14.39
N HIS A 38 -10.32 1.28 -15.43
CA HIS A 38 -9.91 1.41 -16.83
C HIS A 38 -9.68 2.88 -17.20
N LYS A 39 -10.58 3.78 -16.82
CA LYS A 39 -10.41 5.23 -17.06
C LYS A 39 -9.20 5.79 -16.31
N LEU A 40 -8.93 5.34 -15.07
CA LEU A 40 -7.73 5.73 -14.34
C LEU A 40 -6.46 5.35 -15.12
N LEU A 41 -6.35 4.11 -15.58
CA LEU A 41 -5.18 3.64 -16.32
C LEU A 41 -4.99 4.36 -17.67
N ARG A 42 -6.10 4.74 -18.32
CA ARG A 42 -6.10 5.53 -19.57
C ARG A 42 -5.85 7.02 -19.35
N LYS A 43 -5.68 7.46 -18.10
CA LYS A 43 -5.52 8.87 -17.71
C LYS A 43 -6.76 9.73 -17.98
N GLU A 44 -7.92 9.14 -18.00
CA GLU A 44 -9.21 9.80 -18.27
C GLU A 44 -9.95 10.20 -16.98
N ALA A 45 -9.46 9.71 -15.83
CA ALA A 45 -10.05 9.96 -14.51
C ALA A 45 -8.98 10.17 -13.43
N GLY A 46 -9.41 10.59 -12.25
CA GLY A 46 -8.56 10.85 -11.10
C GLY A 46 -7.59 12.01 -11.33
N ASP A 47 -6.33 11.82 -10.95
CA ASP A 47 -5.25 12.80 -11.13
C ASP A 47 -4.58 12.72 -12.51
N HIS A 48 -5.14 11.96 -13.44
CA HIS A 48 -4.64 11.74 -14.81
C HIS A 48 -3.21 11.16 -14.89
N SER A 49 -2.70 10.59 -13.80
CA SER A 49 -1.38 9.94 -13.77
C SER A 49 -1.33 8.61 -14.52
N GLY A 50 -2.45 7.92 -14.61
CA GLY A 50 -2.52 6.56 -15.14
C GLY A 50 -2.02 5.51 -14.13
N LEU A 51 -2.10 5.82 -12.84
CA LEU A 51 -1.65 4.96 -11.74
C LEU A 51 -2.83 4.59 -10.83
N ILE A 52 -2.83 3.35 -10.36
CA ILE A 52 -3.68 2.90 -9.25
C ILE A 52 -2.79 2.84 -8.02
N TYR A 53 -2.85 3.88 -7.20
CA TYR A 53 -2.02 3.99 -6.01
C TYR A 53 -2.34 2.90 -4.99
N GLY A 54 -1.33 2.45 -4.26
CA GLY A 54 -1.48 1.34 -3.31
C GLY A 54 -1.38 -0.04 -3.95
N MET A 55 -1.33 -0.13 -5.29
CA MET A 55 -1.14 -1.37 -6.04
C MET A 55 0.27 -1.45 -6.62
N GLY A 56 0.87 -2.65 -6.51
CA GLY A 56 2.24 -2.93 -6.96
C GLY A 56 3.26 -2.81 -5.84
N HIS A 57 4.31 -3.64 -5.94
CA HIS A 57 5.42 -3.66 -5.00
C HIS A 57 6.72 -4.06 -5.72
N ALA A 58 7.85 -3.46 -5.33
CA ALA A 58 9.14 -3.74 -5.94
C ALA A 58 9.66 -5.17 -5.68
N VAL A 59 9.23 -5.78 -4.57
CA VAL A 59 9.70 -7.10 -4.10
C VAL A 59 8.57 -8.13 -4.12
N TYR A 60 7.41 -7.79 -3.55
CA TYR A 60 6.28 -8.71 -3.46
C TYR A 60 5.46 -8.69 -4.75
N THR A 61 5.28 -9.88 -5.33
CA THR A 61 4.47 -10.05 -6.55
C THR A 61 3.14 -10.75 -6.26
N LEU A 62 3.11 -11.68 -5.30
CA LEU A 62 1.90 -12.42 -4.95
C LEU A 62 1.09 -11.71 -3.86
N SER A 63 1.74 -11.27 -2.81
CA SER A 63 1.09 -10.50 -1.74
C SER A 63 2.13 -9.87 -0.81
N ASP A 64 1.83 -8.67 -0.31
CA ASP A 64 2.55 -8.05 0.80
C ASP A 64 1.94 -8.52 2.14
N PRO A 65 2.68 -9.25 2.99
CA PRO A 65 2.16 -9.74 4.27
C PRO A 65 1.70 -8.60 5.20
N ARG A 66 2.33 -7.42 5.09
CA ARG A 66 1.93 -6.22 5.87
C ARG A 66 0.58 -5.70 5.43
N ALA A 67 0.32 -5.66 4.11
CA ALA A 67 -0.97 -5.24 3.57
C ALA A 67 -2.10 -6.17 4.02
N LYS A 68 -1.87 -7.48 4.06
CA LYS A 68 -2.86 -8.45 4.56
C LYS A 68 -3.25 -8.20 6.02
N ILE A 69 -2.25 -7.99 6.89
CA ILE A 69 -2.51 -7.72 8.32
C ILE A 69 -3.26 -6.39 8.47
N LEU A 70 -2.83 -5.37 7.74
CA LEU A 70 -3.45 -4.05 7.80
C LEU A 70 -4.88 -4.07 7.26
N LYS A 71 -5.13 -4.78 6.16
CA LYS A 71 -6.47 -5.01 5.62
C LYS A 71 -7.41 -5.64 6.64
N ALA A 72 -6.95 -6.70 7.31
CA ALA A 72 -7.74 -7.38 8.33
C ALA A 72 -8.09 -6.46 9.53
N ASN A 73 -7.16 -5.61 9.93
CA ASN A 73 -7.39 -4.62 10.98
C ASN A 73 -8.32 -3.49 10.50
N ALA A 74 -8.11 -3.00 9.27
CA ALA A 74 -8.98 -1.98 8.66
C ALA A 74 -10.43 -2.45 8.58
N MET A 75 -10.66 -3.70 8.17
CA MET A 75 -11.99 -4.29 8.12
C MET A 75 -12.66 -4.33 9.50
N LYS A 76 -11.90 -4.72 10.55
CA LYS A 76 -12.44 -4.76 11.92
C LYS A 76 -12.82 -3.37 12.43
N LEU A 77 -12.01 -2.37 12.11
CA LEU A 77 -12.26 -0.98 12.51
C LEU A 77 -13.41 -0.34 11.72
N ALA A 78 -13.55 -0.68 10.46
CA ALA A 78 -14.56 -0.11 9.58
C ALA A 78 -15.96 -0.69 9.82
N LYS A 79 -16.03 -1.96 10.23
CA LYS A 79 -17.30 -2.71 10.38
C LYS A 79 -18.30 -2.00 11.27
N GLY A 80 -19.49 -1.74 10.73
CA GLY A 80 -20.58 -1.05 11.45
C GLY A 80 -20.36 0.44 11.65
N THR A 81 -19.36 1.05 11.00
CA THR A 81 -19.11 2.48 11.04
C THR A 81 -19.40 3.14 9.69
N GLU A 82 -19.35 4.47 9.63
CA GLU A 82 -19.46 5.23 8.38
C GLU A 82 -18.38 4.91 7.34
N PHE A 83 -17.26 4.32 7.77
CA PHE A 83 -16.12 3.97 6.91
C PHE A 83 -16.25 2.59 6.25
N GLU A 84 -17.27 1.80 6.58
CA GLU A 84 -17.42 0.44 6.05
C GLU A 84 -17.54 0.45 4.52
N LYS A 85 -18.29 1.39 3.96
CA LYS A 85 -18.43 1.54 2.50
C LYS A 85 -17.12 1.98 1.82
N GLU A 86 -16.36 2.86 2.45
CA GLU A 86 -15.03 3.25 1.93
C GLU A 86 -14.05 2.07 1.94
N PHE A 87 -14.10 1.25 2.98
CA PHE A 87 -13.30 0.03 3.05
C PHE A 87 -13.68 -0.96 1.94
N LEU A 88 -14.98 -1.20 1.74
CA LEU A 88 -15.47 -2.10 0.69
C LEU A 88 -15.09 -1.62 -0.71
N LEU A 89 -15.12 -0.31 -0.96
CA LEU A 89 -14.65 0.26 -2.22
C LEU A 89 -13.15 0.01 -2.43
N LEU A 90 -12.30 0.21 -1.40
CA LEU A 90 -10.86 -0.12 -1.48
C LEU A 90 -10.63 -1.62 -1.71
N ASP A 91 -11.43 -2.49 -1.09
CA ASP A 91 -11.37 -3.93 -1.30
C ASP A 91 -11.72 -4.31 -2.74
N SER A 92 -12.76 -3.68 -3.31
CA SER A 92 -13.13 -3.88 -4.73
C SER A 92 -12.04 -3.37 -5.67
N ILE A 93 -11.44 -2.22 -5.39
CA ILE A 93 -10.29 -1.70 -6.17
C ILE A 93 -9.13 -2.69 -6.13
N GLU A 94 -8.72 -3.18 -4.94
CA GLU A 94 -7.65 -4.17 -4.83
C GLU A 94 -7.96 -5.44 -5.65
N ARG A 95 -9.16 -5.96 -5.52
CA ARG A 95 -9.58 -7.22 -6.13
C ARG A 95 -9.67 -7.14 -7.65
N LEU A 96 -10.17 -6.03 -8.19
CA LEU A 96 -10.41 -5.85 -9.62
C LEU A 96 -9.15 -5.39 -10.38
N THR A 97 -8.24 -4.68 -9.73
CA THR A 97 -7.04 -4.10 -10.37
C THR A 97 -6.22 -5.10 -11.18
N PRO A 98 -5.92 -6.34 -10.73
CA PRO A 98 -5.12 -7.27 -11.53
C PRO A 98 -5.75 -7.59 -12.89
N GLY A 99 -7.08 -7.77 -12.95
CA GLY A 99 -7.81 -8.00 -14.19
C GLY A 99 -7.75 -6.79 -15.13
N VAL A 100 -8.04 -5.60 -14.59
CA VAL A 100 -7.98 -4.34 -15.36
C VAL A 100 -6.57 -4.07 -15.91
N PHE A 101 -5.52 -4.38 -15.15
CA PHE A 101 -4.14 -4.27 -15.66
C PHE A 101 -3.85 -5.27 -16.78
N ALA A 102 -4.32 -6.50 -16.69
CA ALA A 102 -4.16 -7.50 -17.73
C ALA A 102 -4.84 -7.05 -19.03
N ASP A 103 -6.05 -6.51 -18.94
CA ASP A 103 -6.83 -6.03 -20.08
C ASP A 103 -6.18 -4.82 -20.77
N GLU A 104 -5.67 -3.85 -19.99
CA GLU A 104 -5.12 -2.60 -20.55
C GLU A 104 -3.67 -2.72 -21.03
N ARG A 105 -2.85 -3.54 -20.39
CA ARG A 105 -1.41 -3.60 -20.66
C ARG A 105 -0.93 -4.93 -21.22
N GLY A 106 -1.80 -5.93 -21.31
CA GLY A 106 -1.44 -7.28 -21.75
C GLY A 106 -0.39 -7.97 -20.86
N ASP A 107 -0.10 -7.41 -19.71
CA ASP A 107 0.96 -7.86 -18.82
C ASP A 107 0.35 -8.66 -17.66
N ILE A 108 0.60 -9.97 -17.66
CA ILE A 108 0.10 -10.91 -16.63
C ILE A 108 1.00 -10.84 -15.38
N LYS A 109 1.66 -9.71 -15.12
CA LYS A 109 2.39 -9.57 -13.86
C LYS A 109 1.40 -9.58 -12.71
N ASN A 110 1.63 -10.50 -11.77
CA ASN A 110 0.91 -10.50 -10.52
C ASN A 110 1.15 -9.17 -9.79
N ILE A 111 0.12 -8.35 -9.71
CA ILE A 111 0.13 -7.08 -9.00
C ILE A 111 -0.60 -7.30 -7.68
N CYS A 112 0.04 -6.96 -6.56
CA CYS A 112 -0.57 -7.04 -5.25
C CYS A 112 -0.64 -5.66 -4.58
N ALA A 113 -1.57 -5.52 -3.64
CA ALA A 113 -1.62 -4.34 -2.79
C ALA A 113 -0.36 -4.24 -1.92
N ASN A 114 0.13 -3.02 -1.75
CA ASN A 114 1.19 -2.68 -0.81
C ASN A 114 0.60 -2.13 0.50
N VAL A 115 1.47 -1.83 1.46
CA VAL A 115 1.07 -1.37 2.79
C VAL A 115 0.26 -0.05 2.77
N ASP A 116 0.45 0.78 1.75
CA ASP A 116 -0.20 2.08 1.67
C ASP A 116 -1.67 1.99 1.26
N MET A 117 -2.11 0.87 0.65
CA MET A 117 -3.49 0.68 0.20
C MET A 117 -4.53 0.91 1.32
N TYR A 118 -4.26 0.40 2.52
CA TYR A 118 -5.21 0.49 3.64
C TYR A 118 -4.78 1.43 4.76
N SER A 119 -3.50 1.84 4.81
CA SER A 119 -2.96 2.59 5.95
C SER A 119 -3.59 3.98 6.10
N GLY A 120 -3.88 4.65 4.98
CA GLY A 120 -4.54 5.96 5.00
C GLY A 120 -5.95 5.89 5.60
N LEU A 121 -6.74 4.89 5.20
CA LEU A 121 -8.07 4.69 5.76
C LEU A 121 -8.03 4.36 7.26
N VAL A 122 -7.06 3.53 7.70
CA VAL A 122 -6.86 3.24 9.13
C VAL A 122 -6.56 4.53 9.89
N TYR A 123 -5.67 5.38 9.39
CA TYR A 123 -5.35 6.65 10.04
C TYR A 123 -6.56 7.59 10.11
N LYS A 124 -7.36 7.65 9.04
CA LYS A 124 -8.62 8.42 9.01
C LYS A 124 -9.59 7.93 10.08
N MET A 125 -9.79 6.62 10.21
CA MET A 125 -10.64 6.03 11.26
C MET A 125 -10.13 6.32 12.68
N LEU A 126 -8.83 6.39 12.85
CA LEU A 126 -8.19 6.76 14.11
C LEU A 126 -8.16 8.28 14.37
N LYS A 127 -8.77 9.07 13.47
CA LYS A 127 -8.83 10.55 13.55
C LYS A 127 -7.44 11.21 13.58
N ILE A 128 -6.46 10.59 12.93
CA ILE A 128 -5.13 11.17 12.78
C ILE A 128 -5.20 12.21 11.66
N PRO A 129 -4.72 13.45 11.88
CA PRO A 129 -4.66 14.46 10.82
C PRO A 129 -3.81 14.02 9.63
N VAL A 130 -4.25 14.34 8.40
CA VAL A 130 -3.56 13.92 7.16
C VAL A 130 -2.11 14.41 7.13
N GLU A 131 -1.86 15.61 7.63
CA GLU A 131 -0.53 16.23 7.71
C GLU A 131 0.47 15.41 8.52
N MET A 132 -0.02 14.53 9.41
CA MET A 132 0.80 13.66 10.24
C MET A 132 1.14 12.31 9.58
N TYR A 133 0.49 11.91 8.50
CA TYR A 133 0.64 10.58 7.92
C TYR A 133 2.09 10.28 7.50
N THR A 134 2.71 11.20 6.80
CA THR A 134 4.13 11.10 6.38
C THR A 134 5.07 11.10 7.59
N GLY A 135 4.82 11.96 8.57
CA GLY A 135 5.61 12.04 9.81
C GLY A 135 5.57 10.75 10.62
N LEU A 136 4.40 10.15 10.79
CA LEU A 136 4.24 8.86 11.49
C LEU A 136 4.99 7.73 10.79
N PHE A 137 4.94 7.68 9.46
CA PHE A 137 5.70 6.70 8.71
C PHE A 137 7.21 6.89 8.90
N ALA A 138 7.69 8.13 8.86
CA ALA A 138 9.09 8.46 9.10
C ALA A 138 9.53 8.03 10.52
N CYS A 139 8.73 8.33 11.55
CA CYS A 139 9.01 7.90 12.92
C CYS A 139 9.13 6.38 13.04
N ALA A 140 8.21 5.63 12.41
CA ALA A 140 8.27 4.17 12.40
C ALA A 140 9.51 3.63 11.67
N ARG A 141 10.05 4.37 10.70
CA ARG A 141 11.22 3.97 9.91
C ARG A 141 12.55 4.35 10.56
N ILE A 142 12.58 5.29 11.52
CA ILE A 142 13.83 5.78 12.14
C ILE A 142 14.67 4.63 12.71
N SER A 143 14.07 3.67 13.40
CA SER A 143 14.80 2.51 13.94
C SER A 143 15.52 1.71 12.86
N GLY A 144 14.86 1.49 11.71
CA GLY A 144 15.46 0.80 10.56
C GLY A 144 16.59 1.62 9.92
N TRP A 145 16.42 2.94 9.81
CA TRP A 145 17.49 3.81 9.30
C TRP A 145 18.70 3.82 10.23
N CYS A 146 18.48 3.87 11.56
CA CYS A 146 19.58 3.79 12.51
C CYS A 146 20.32 2.45 12.42
N ALA A 147 19.59 1.33 12.30
CA ALA A 147 20.18 0.01 12.14
C ALA A 147 21.04 -0.06 10.87
N HIS A 148 20.52 0.38 9.72
CA HIS A 148 21.28 0.41 8.47
C HIS A 148 22.48 1.36 8.55
N ARG A 149 22.34 2.50 9.24
CA ARG A 149 23.48 3.41 9.44
C ARG A 149 24.56 2.80 10.29
N MET A 150 24.22 2.08 11.35
CA MET A 150 25.18 1.36 12.18
C MET A 150 25.90 0.27 11.39
N GLU A 151 25.16 -0.55 10.61
CA GLU A 151 25.76 -1.54 9.71
C GLU A 151 26.73 -0.90 8.72
N GLU A 152 26.36 0.21 8.11
CA GLU A 152 27.20 0.94 7.17
C GLU A 152 28.50 1.44 7.84
N MET A 153 28.40 1.95 9.07
CA MET A 153 29.59 2.41 9.82
C MET A 153 30.54 1.26 10.20
N ILE A 154 29.98 0.09 10.50
CA ILE A 154 30.78 -1.10 10.90
C ILE A 154 31.41 -1.75 9.66
N ASN A 155 30.64 -1.95 8.59
CA ASN A 155 31.01 -2.80 7.46
C ASN A 155 31.40 -2.00 6.20
N GLY A 156 31.05 -0.72 6.12
CA GLY A 156 31.04 0.02 4.86
C GLY A 156 32.10 1.08 4.74
N LYS A 157 32.82 1.07 3.61
CA LYS A 157 33.62 2.19 3.11
C LYS A 157 33.02 2.77 1.82
N ARG A 158 31.96 2.21 1.28
CA ARG A 158 31.32 2.58 0.00
C ARG A 158 29.82 2.45 0.11
N ILE A 159 29.08 3.14 -0.75
CA ILE A 159 27.63 2.97 -0.89
C ILE A 159 27.31 1.51 -1.21
N ILE A 160 26.57 0.86 -0.31
CA ILE A 160 26.13 -0.53 -0.48
C ILE A 160 24.83 -0.52 -1.30
N ARG A 161 24.83 -1.32 -2.37
CA ARG A 161 23.61 -1.64 -3.13
C ARG A 161 23.27 -3.09 -2.85
N PRO A 162 22.43 -3.38 -1.84
CA PRO A 162 22.17 -4.75 -1.43
C PRO A 162 21.45 -5.54 -2.52
N ALA A 163 21.83 -6.81 -2.69
CA ALA A 163 21.04 -7.76 -3.43
C ALA A 163 19.93 -8.33 -2.50
N TYR A 164 18.72 -8.51 -3.02
CA TYR A 164 17.59 -9.06 -2.27
C TYR A 164 17.66 -10.59 -2.17
N LYS A 165 18.78 -11.12 -1.71
CA LYS A 165 18.97 -12.55 -1.53
C LYS A 165 19.30 -12.85 -0.07
N ALA A 166 18.44 -13.58 0.60
CA ALA A 166 18.74 -14.10 1.92
C ALA A 166 19.85 -15.17 1.81
N ILE A 167 20.95 -14.97 2.54
CA ILE A 167 22.06 -15.92 2.62
C ILE A 167 21.91 -16.86 3.82
N ASN A 168 21.03 -16.51 4.75
CA ASN A 168 20.71 -17.34 5.92
C ASN A 168 19.64 -18.37 5.56
N LEU A 169 19.71 -19.54 6.19
CA LEU A 169 18.63 -20.53 6.13
C LEU A 169 17.35 -19.93 6.73
N ASN A 170 16.20 -20.31 6.17
CA ASN A 170 14.90 -19.93 6.72
C ASN A 170 14.80 -20.40 8.17
N LYS A 171 14.56 -19.46 9.08
CA LYS A 171 14.33 -19.73 10.49
C LYS A 171 12.86 -19.45 10.82
N ASN A 172 12.28 -20.33 11.63
CA ASN A 172 10.94 -20.07 12.15
C ASN A 172 10.98 -18.88 13.12
N TYR A 173 9.92 -18.08 13.11
CA TYR A 173 9.76 -17.01 14.08
C TYR A 173 9.59 -17.61 15.48
N ILE A 174 10.44 -17.18 16.42
CA ILE A 174 10.34 -17.53 17.84
C ILE A 174 9.72 -16.33 18.55
N PRO A 175 8.54 -16.49 19.20
CA PRO A 175 7.92 -15.45 20.01
C PRO A 175 8.87 -14.93 21.09
N LEU A 176 8.75 -13.66 21.47
CA LEU A 176 9.65 -13.02 22.45
C LEU A 176 9.70 -13.79 23.79
N SER A 177 8.56 -14.33 24.23
CA SER A 177 8.45 -15.13 25.46
C SER A 177 9.20 -16.46 25.43
N GLN A 178 9.64 -16.92 24.25
CA GLN A 178 10.36 -18.19 24.06
C GLN A 178 11.84 -17.97 23.67
N ARG A 179 12.29 -16.71 23.63
CA ARG A 179 13.69 -16.39 23.36
C ARG A 179 14.48 -16.42 24.65
N ILE A 180 15.53 -17.21 24.69
CA ILE A 180 16.50 -17.29 25.79
C ILE A 180 17.55 -16.19 25.62
#